data_6ce4a4fbe5975c62f72eb1fe505b0636
#
_entry.id   6ce4a4fbe5975c62f72eb1fe505b0636
#
_cell.length_a   1.000
_cell.length_b   1.000
_cell.length_c   1.000
_cell.angle_alpha   90.00
_cell.angle_beta   90.00
_cell.angle_gamma   90.00
#
_symmetry.space_group_name_H-M   'P 1'
#
loop_
_entity.id
_entity.type
_entity.pdbx_description
1 polymer ?
#
loop_
_entity_poly.entity_id
_entity_poly.type
_entity_poly.pdbx_seq_one_letter_code
_entity_poly.pdbx_strand_id
1 'polypeptide(L)'
;MSYAIVTGASAGIGKEIAIQLAERGHNIILTARRENRLQELASEIRSRYQVNVDYITADLAEVDAPDQIHEFCKNNNYDVEILINNAGYGLPKPFHEVPMEDEEKSLRVLAISVIALTKKFVPDLLARGGGKVMIVSSVAS
;
A
#
# COMPACT_ATOMS: atom_id res chain seq x y z
N MET A 1 12.33 11.96 -10.10
CA MET A 1 12.12 10.49 -10.06
C MET A 1 10.81 10.20 -9.34
N SER A 2 9.90 9.54 -10.01
CA SER A 2 8.57 9.27 -9.47
C SER A 2 8.42 7.83 -9.00
N TYR A 3 7.51 7.62 -8.04
CA TYR A 3 7.30 6.34 -7.38
C TYR A 3 5.83 5.94 -7.42
N ALA A 4 5.59 4.64 -7.41
CA ALA A 4 4.28 4.06 -7.14
C ALA A 4 4.30 3.42 -5.74
N ILE A 5 3.28 3.70 -4.93
CA ILE A 5 3.11 3.05 -3.62
C ILE A 5 2.11 1.92 -3.78
N VAL A 6 2.46 0.75 -3.24
CA VAL A 6 1.56 -0.41 -3.21
C VAL A 6 1.36 -0.84 -1.76
N THR A 7 0.12 -0.74 -1.27
CA THR A 7 -0.23 -1.27 0.05
C THR A 7 -0.61 -2.75 -0.07
N GLY A 8 -0.43 -3.51 1.01
CA GLY A 8 -0.68 -4.94 0.98
C GLY A 8 0.26 -5.68 0.02
N ALA A 9 1.49 -5.19 -0.11
CA ALA A 9 2.43 -5.66 -1.13
C ALA A 9 3.10 -6.99 -0.80
N SER A 10 2.94 -7.52 0.42
CA SER A 10 3.66 -8.71 0.87
C SER A 10 3.19 -10.01 0.24
N ALA A 11 2.02 -10.05 -0.37
CA ALA A 11 1.44 -11.27 -0.94
C ALA A 11 0.35 -10.96 -1.97
N GLY A 12 -0.03 -11.99 -2.72
CA GLY A 12 -1.20 -11.97 -3.59
C GLY A 12 -1.19 -10.89 -4.67
N ILE A 13 -2.33 -10.24 -4.83
CA ILE A 13 -2.56 -9.23 -5.87
C ILE A 13 -1.60 -8.04 -5.72
N GLY A 14 -1.37 -7.57 -4.49
CA GLY A 14 -0.48 -6.43 -4.25
C GLY A 14 0.96 -6.71 -4.64
N LYS A 15 1.46 -7.90 -4.32
CA LYS A 15 2.79 -8.35 -4.74
C LYS A 15 2.90 -8.35 -6.27
N GLU A 16 1.91 -8.91 -6.94
CA GLU A 16 1.91 -8.99 -8.41
C GLU A 16 1.83 -7.61 -9.06
N ILE A 17 1.01 -6.72 -8.53
CA ILE A 17 0.93 -5.33 -9.02
C ILE A 17 2.30 -4.65 -8.92
N ALA A 18 2.98 -4.81 -7.77
CA ALA A 18 4.30 -4.22 -7.56
C ALA A 18 5.31 -4.74 -8.60
N ILE A 19 5.32 -6.04 -8.86
CA ILE A 19 6.20 -6.64 -9.86
C ILE A 19 5.90 -6.09 -11.25
N GLN A 20 4.64 -6.03 -11.65
CA GLN A 20 4.25 -5.52 -12.96
C GLN A 20 4.57 -4.03 -13.15
N LEU A 21 4.41 -3.23 -12.11
CA LEU A 21 4.80 -1.83 -12.15
C LEU A 21 6.33 -1.68 -12.32
N ALA A 22 7.09 -2.48 -11.60
CA ALA A 22 8.56 -2.50 -11.74
C ALA A 22 8.99 -2.93 -13.15
N GLU A 23 8.34 -3.94 -13.70
CA GLU A 23 8.59 -4.38 -15.08
C GLU A 23 8.36 -3.26 -16.09
N ARG A 24 7.42 -2.37 -15.83
CA ARG A 24 7.13 -1.20 -16.67
C ARG A 24 8.02 0.01 -16.37
N GLY A 25 9.01 -0.14 -15.51
CA GLY A 25 9.98 0.90 -15.23
C GLY A 25 9.62 1.85 -14.10
N HIS A 26 8.57 1.58 -13.33
CA HIS A 26 8.22 2.42 -12.18
C HIS A 26 9.08 2.09 -10.97
N ASN A 27 9.51 3.13 -10.27
CA ASN A 27 10.11 2.98 -8.94
C ASN A 27 9.00 2.68 -7.94
N ILE A 28 9.27 1.84 -6.95
CA ILE A 28 8.24 1.26 -6.10
C ILE A 28 8.51 1.53 -4.63
N ILE A 29 7.45 1.86 -3.90
CA ILE A 29 7.43 1.85 -2.44
C ILE A 29 6.45 0.78 -2.00
N LEU A 30 6.96 -0.22 -1.28
CA LEU A 30 6.16 -1.34 -0.78
C LEU A 30 5.75 -1.07 0.66
N THR A 31 4.49 -1.34 1.00
CA THR A 31 4.07 -1.29 2.40
C THR A 31 3.18 -2.48 2.75
N ALA A 32 3.44 -3.07 3.90
CA ALA A 32 2.70 -4.17 4.48
C ALA A 32 3.11 -4.33 5.95
N ARG A 33 2.51 -5.30 6.64
CA ARG A 33 2.80 -5.55 8.06
C ARG A 33 4.08 -6.36 8.30
N ARG A 34 4.49 -7.21 7.34
CA ARG A 34 5.59 -8.17 7.53
C ARG A 34 6.85 -7.69 6.85
N GLU A 35 7.79 -7.21 7.64
CA GLU A 35 9.04 -6.65 7.14
C GLU A 35 9.86 -7.65 6.32
N ASN A 36 9.99 -8.89 6.79
CA ASN A 36 10.77 -9.91 6.09
C ASN A 36 10.27 -10.15 4.66
N ARG A 37 8.97 -10.16 4.45
CA ARG A 37 8.38 -10.32 3.12
C ARG A 37 8.60 -9.09 2.23
N LEU A 38 8.56 -7.90 2.81
CA LEU A 38 8.88 -6.67 2.09
C LEU A 38 10.34 -6.65 1.66
N GLN A 39 11.25 -7.05 2.53
CA GLN A 39 12.67 -7.15 2.21
C GLN A 39 12.92 -8.14 1.07
N GLU A 40 12.33 -9.32 1.13
CA GLU A 40 12.45 -10.34 0.09
C GLU A 40 11.93 -9.82 -1.25
N LEU A 41 10.76 -9.21 -1.26
CA LEU A 41 10.16 -8.67 -2.48
C LEU A 41 10.99 -7.51 -3.05
N ALA A 42 11.47 -6.62 -2.20
CA ALA A 42 12.32 -5.52 -2.63
C ALA A 42 13.60 -6.04 -3.29
N SER A 43 14.23 -7.06 -2.69
CA SER A 43 15.43 -7.69 -3.25
C SER A 43 15.14 -8.37 -4.58
N GLU A 44 14.02 -9.09 -4.67
CA GLU A 44 13.61 -9.75 -5.91
C GLU A 44 13.40 -8.73 -7.04
N ILE A 45 12.70 -7.65 -6.77
CA ILE A 45 12.44 -6.63 -7.78
C ILE A 45 13.74 -5.95 -8.21
N ARG A 46 14.60 -5.59 -7.26
CA ARG A 46 15.89 -4.95 -7.56
C ARG A 46 16.80 -5.85 -8.41
N SER A 47 16.74 -7.15 -8.20
CA SER A 47 17.57 -8.11 -8.96
C SER A 47 17.09 -8.34 -10.39
N ARG A 48 15.79 -8.12 -10.64
CA ARG A 48 15.15 -8.38 -11.93
C ARG A 48 14.97 -7.15 -12.80
N TYR A 49 14.79 -6.00 -12.19
CA TYR A 49 14.44 -4.75 -12.89
C TYR A 49 15.34 -3.61 -12.43
N GLN A 50 15.64 -2.69 -13.34
CA GLN A 50 16.47 -1.51 -13.03
C GLN A 50 15.60 -0.36 -12.50
N VAL A 51 15.02 -0.58 -11.33
CA VAL A 51 14.19 0.43 -10.66
C VAL A 51 14.63 0.56 -9.20
N ASN A 52 14.30 1.70 -8.60
CA ASN A 52 14.51 1.89 -7.18
C ASN A 52 13.32 1.32 -6.42
N VAL A 53 13.61 0.62 -5.33
CA VAL A 53 12.59 0.03 -4.47
C VAL A 53 12.92 0.36 -3.03
N ASP A 54 11.93 0.87 -2.33
CA ASP A 54 12.01 1.06 -0.88
C ASP A 54 10.77 0.46 -0.24
N TYR A 55 10.76 0.34 1.07
CA TYR A 55 9.61 -0.18 1.78
C TYR A 55 9.46 0.45 3.15
N ILE A 56 8.25 0.44 3.66
CA ILE A 56 7.94 0.81 5.04
C ILE A 56 6.97 -0.21 5.61
N THR A 57 7.30 -0.72 6.80
CA THR A 57 6.42 -1.60 7.55
C THR A 57 5.33 -0.77 8.22
N ALA A 58 4.08 -1.06 7.94
CA ALA A 58 2.94 -0.37 8.53
C ALA A 58 1.73 -1.30 8.61
N ASP A 59 0.95 -1.14 9.67
CA ASP A 59 -0.32 -1.85 9.86
C ASP A 59 -1.46 -0.85 9.68
N LEU A 60 -2.22 -0.98 8.60
CA LEU A 60 -3.33 -0.08 8.29
C LEU A 60 -4.54 -0.24 9.22
N ALA A 61 -4.50 -1.20 10.13
CA ALA A 61 -5.46 -1.25 11.25
C ALA A 61 -5.13 -0.21 12.33
N GLU A 62 -3.93 0.36 12.32
CA GLU A 62 -3.51 1.41 13.24
C GLU A 62 -3.91 2.80 12.70
N VAL A 63 -4.36 3.67 13.61
CA VAL A 63 -4.87 4.99 13.25
C VAL A 63 -3.82 5.87 12.59
N ASP A 64 -2.58 5.78 13.03
CA ASP A 64 -1.48 6.63 12.58
C ASP A 64 -0.72 6.08 11.36
N ALA A 65 -1.06 4.89 10.88
CA ALA A 65 -0.35 4.27 9.76
C ALA A 65 -0.36 5.12 8.48
N PRO A 66 -1.50 5.71 8.05
CA PRO A 66 -1.49 6.58 6.88
C PRO A 66 -0.56 7.78 7.02
N ASP A 67 -0.49 8.39 8.22
CA ASP A 67 0.41 9.51 8.49
C ASP A 67 1.87 9.06 8.37
N GLN A 68 2.21 7.92 8.95
CA GLN A 68 3.56 7.36 8.91
C GLN A 68 4.02 7.09 7.47
N ILE A 69 3.16 6.53 6.65
CA ILE A 69 3.47 6.24 5.24
C ILE A 69 3.72 7.54 4.49
N HIS A 70 2.86 8.53 4.66
CA HIS A 70 2.99 9.81 3.97
C HIS A 70 4.25 10.57 4.41
N GLU A 71 4.54 10.61 5.72
CA GLU A 71 5.74 11.22 6.26
C GLU A 71 7.00 10.53 5.76
N PHE A 72 7.00 9.20 5.70
CA PHE A 72 8.11 8.43 5.14
C PHE A 72 8.43 8.90 3.71
N CYS A 73 7.42 9.06 2.88
CA CYS A 73 7.61 9.53 1.51
C CYS A 73 8.15 10.96 1.47
N LYS A 74 7.62 11.84 2.31
CA LYS A 74 8.09 13.23 2.38
C LYS A 74 9.52 13.33 2.86
N ASN A 75 9.86 12.60 3.90
CA ASN A 75 11.21 12.64 4.49
C ASN A 75 12.28 12.10 3.54
N ASN A 76 11.92 11.22 2.64
CA ASN A 76 12.83 10.68 1.63
C ASN A 76 12.73 11.41 0.28
N ASN A 77 11.93 12.46 0.20
CA ASN A 77 11.72 13.24 -1.04
C ASN A 77 11.22 12.36 -2.19
N TYR A 78 10.37 11.39 -1.90
CA TYR A 78 9.77 10.55 -2.92
C TYR A 78 8.58 11.28 -3.57
N ASP A 79 8.66 11.49 -4.88
CA ASP A 79 7.57 12.04 -5.68
C ASP A 79 6.62 10.89 -6.06
N VAL A 80 5.51 10.79 -5.36
CA VAL A 80 4.54 9.73 -5.59
C VAL A 80 3.57 10.12 -6.70
N GLU A 81 3.52 9.31 -7.76
CA GLU A 81 2.59 9.53 -8.88
C GLU A 81 1.45 8.52 -8.93
N ILE A 82 1.61 7.36 -8.29
CA ILE A 82 0.60 6.29 -8.29
C ILE A 82 0.41 5.79 -6.85
N LEU A 83 -0.84 5.75 -6.41
CA LEU A 83 -1.22 5.17 -5.12
C LEU A 83 -2.10 3.95 -5.38
N ILE A 84 -1.62 2.76 -5.00
CA ILE A 84 -2.37 1.51 -5.09
C ILE A 84 -2.87 1.11 -3.71
N ASN A 85 -4.14 1.30 -3.45
CA ASN A 85 -4.82 0.86 -2.24
C ASN A 85 -5.24 -0.60 -2.41
N ASN A 86 -4.42 -1.53 -1.90
CA ASN A 86 -4.67 -2.97 -2.04
C ASN A 86 -4.69 -3.73 -0.71
N ALA A 87 -4.37 -3.10 0.41
CA ALA A 87 -4.35 -3.80 1.69
C ALA A 87 -5.70 -4.47 1.96
N GLY A 88 -5.64 -5.72 2.42
CA GLY A 88 -6.82 -6.51 2.74
C GLY A 88 -6.85 -6.93 4.20
N TYR A 89 -8.02 -7.41 4.63
CA TYR A 89 -8.22 -7.92 5.98
C TYR A 89 -9.27 -9.04 5.94
N GLY A 90 -8.86 -10.25 6.26
CA GLY A 90 -9.74 -11.42 6.25
C GLY A 90 -10.35 -11.67 7.62
N LEU A 91 -11.63 -12.03 7.63
CA LEU A 91 -12.35 -12.46 8.83
C LEU A 91 -12.83 -13.89 8.59
N PRO A 92 -12.01 -14.91 8.94
CA PRO A 92 -12.28 -16.30 8.55
C PRO A 92 -13.35 -17.01 9.36
N LYS A 93 -14.00 -16.33 10.30
CA LYS A 93 -15.04 -16.90 11.15
C LYS A 93 -16.43 -16.45 10.69
N PRO A 94 -17.50 -17.20 11.06
CA PRO A 94 -18.86 -16.73 10.84
C PRO A 94 -19.08 -15.37 11.50
N PHE A 95 -19.92 -14.54 10.90
CA PHE A 95 -20.12 -13.16 11.33
C PHE A 95 -20.40 -13.00 12.82
N HIS A 96 -21.29 -13.83 13.38
CA HIS A 96 -21.67 -13.74 14.80
C HIS A 96 -20.56 -14.17 15.77
N GLU A 97 -19.51 -14.83 15.28
CA GLU A 97 -18.37 -15.27 16.09
C GLU A 97 -17.17 -14.30 16.02
N VAL A 98 -17.22 -13.30 15.13
CA VAL A 98 -16.15 -12.33 14.99
C VAL A 98 -16.29 -11.28 16.08
N PRO A 99 -15.25 -11.05 16.91
CA PRO A 99 -15.28 -9.96 17.89
C PRO A 99 -15.44 -8.59 17.22
N MET A 100 -16.17 -7.68 17.85
CA MET A 100 -16.37 -6.33 17.31
C MET A 100 -15.06 -5.61 17.03
N GLU A 101 -14.04 -5.83 17.87
CA GLU A 101 -12.69 -5.28 17.65
C GLU A 101 -12.12 -5.67 16.29
N ASP A 102 -12.31 -6.91 15.86
CA ASP A 102 -11.81 -7.39 14.56
C ASP A 102 -12.62 -6.79 13.41
N GLU A 103 -13.92 -6.60 13.61
CA GLU A 103 -14.75 -5.90 12.63
C GLU A 103 -14.29 -4.45 12.44
N GLU A 104 -13.96 -3.75 13.52
CA GLU A 104 -13.45 -2.39 13.48
C GLU A 104 -12.10 -2.32 12.76
N LYS A 105 -11.20 -3.26 13.03
CA LYS A 105 -9.91 -3.36 12.34
C LYS A 105 -10.10 -3.59 10.84
N SER A 106 -11.01 -4.49 10.49
CA SER A 106 -11.35 -4.77 9.09
C SER A 106 -11.83 -3.51 8.38
N LEU A 107 -12.77 -2.80 9.00
CA LEU A 107 -13.31 -1.55 8.44
C LEU A 107 -12.21 -0.50 8.29
N ARG A 108 -11.30 -0.42 9.26
CA ARG A 108 -10.18 0.52 9.20
C ARG A 108 -9.26 0.21 8.04
N VAL A 109 -8.89 -1.05 7.84
CA VAL A 109 -8.00 -1.45 6.75
C VAL A 109 -8.68 -1.28 5.39
N LEU A 110 -9.94 -1.71 5.27
CA LEU A 110 -10.63 -1.79 3.97
C LEU A 110 -11.25 -0.45 3.52
N ALA A 111 -11.58 0.44 4.45
CA ALA A 111 -12.26 1.68 4.13
C ALA A 111 -11.55 2.92 4.67
N ILE A 112 -11.35 3.03 5.98
CA ILE A 112 -10.83 4.25 6.59
C ILE A 112 -9.41 4.56 6.12
N SER A 113 -8.54 3.56 6.07
CA SER A 113 -7.16 3.76 5.60
C SER A 113 -7.11 4.19 4.13
N VAL A 114 -8.01 3.68 3.30
CA VAL A 114 -8.11 4.05 1.89
C VAL A 114 -8.45 5.55 1.77
N ILE A 115 -9.43 6.00 2.53
CA ILE A 115 -9.82 7.42 2.56
C ILE A 115 -8.65 8.27 3.08
N ALA A 116 -8.03 7.86 4.18
CA ALA A 116 -6.95 8.61 4.80
C ALA A 116 -5.72 8.73 3.89
N LEU A 117 -5.27 7.64 3.28
CA LEU A 117 -4.16 7.66 2.34
C LEU A 117 -4.47 8.52 1.12
N THR A 118 -5.67 8.35 0.56
CA THR A 118 -6.09 9.14 -0.60
C THR A 118 -6.12 10.63 -0.28
N LYS A 119 -6.66 11.01 0.87
CA LYS A 119 -6.68 12.41 1.30
C LYS A 119 -5.27 13.00 1.48
N LYS A 120 -4.31 12.19 1.89
CA LYS A 120 -2.93 12.66 2.09
C LYS A 120 -2.17 12.78 0.77
N PHE A 121 -2.35 11.85 -0.15
CA PHE A 121 -1.58 11.84 -1.40
C PHE A 121 -2.21 12.64 -2.54
N VAL A 122 -3.52 12.80 -2.59
CA VAL A 122 -4.17 13.56 -3.68
C VAL A 122 -3.66 14.99 -3.80
N PRO A 123 -3.47 15.76 -2.71
CA PRO A 123 -2.86 17.09 -2.84
C PRO A 123 -1.47 17.07 -3.49
N ASP A 124 -0.66 16.07 -3.15
CA ASP A 124 0.68 15.91 -3.74
C ASP A 124 0.58 15.55 -5.23
N LEU A 125 -0.37 14.69 -5.60
CA LEU A 125 -0.62 14.33 -7.00
C LEU A 125 -1.06 15.56 -7.80
N LEU A 126 -1.94 16.37 -7.24
CA LEU A 126 -2.40 17.60 -7.89
C LEU A 126 -1.26 18.61 -8.05
N ALA A 127 -0.43 18.77 -7.02
CA ALA A 127 0.71 19.70 -7.04
C ALA A 127 1.75 19.32 -8.10
N ARG A 128 1.95 18.03 -8.38
CA ARG A 128 2.88 17.56 -9.41
C ARG A 128 2.29 17.55 -10.83
N GLY A 129 1.02 17.93 -10.99
CA GLY A 129 0.35 17.98 -12.29
C GLY A 129 -0.50 16.75 -12.64
N GLY A 130 -0.70 15.85 -11.68
CA GLY A 130 -1.55 14.68 -11.87
C GLY A 130 -0.89 13.37 -11.42
N GLY A 131 -1.68 12.32 -11.47
CA GLY A 131 -1.26 10.98 -11.08
C GLY A 131 -2.43 10.02 -11.12
N LYS A 132 -2.27 8.87 -10.47
CA LYS A 132 -3.29 7.82 -10.49
C LYS A 132 -3.53 7.28 -9.09
N VAL A 133 -4.79 7.02 -8.78
CA VAL A 133 -5.20 6.31 -7.57
C VAL A 133 -5.98 5.08 -8.01
N MET A 134 -5.55 3.92 -7.55
CA MET A 134 -6.24 2.66 -7.80
C MET A 134 -6.69 2.06 -6.48
N ILE A 135 -7.90 1.57 -6.45
CA ILE A 135 -8.45 0.86 -5.30
C ILE A 135 -8.79 -0.56 -5.75
N VAL A 136 -8.14 -1.54 -5.12
CA VAL A 136 -8.44 -2.95 -5.39
C VAL A 136 -9.60 -3.35 -4.51
N SER A 137 -10.68 -3.74 -5.13
CA SER A 137 -11.91 -4.17 -4.47
C SER A 137 -12.15 -5.66 -4.71
N SER A 138 -13.10 -6.22 -3.97
CA SER A 138 -13.48 -7.61 -4.09
C SER A 138 -14.98 -7.73 -4.21
N VAL A 139 -15.42 -8.78 -4.91
CA VAL A 139 -16.83 -9.16 -4.97
C VAL A 139 -17.12 -10.36 -4.05
N ALA A 140 -16.28 -10.55 -3.05
CA ALA A 140 -16.48 -11.60 -2.07
C ALA A 140 -17.84 -11.43 -1.39
N SER A 141 -18.67 -12.41 -1.48
CA SER A 141 -20.00 -12.46 -0.87
C SER A 141 -20.00 -13.40 0.33
#